data_550324c67dfd1fc8884ea55145393ab8
#
_entry.id   550324c67dfd1fc8884ea55145393ab8
#
_cell.length_a   1.000
_cell.length_b   1.000
_cell.length_c   1.000
_cell.angle_alpha   90.00
_cell.angle_beta   90.00
_cell.angle_gamma   90.00
#
_symmetry.space_group_name_H-M   'P 1'
#
loop_
_entity.id
_entity.type
_entity.pdbx_description
1 polymer ?
#
loop_
_entity_poly.entity_id
_entity_poly.type
_entity_poly.pdbx_seq_one_letter_code
_entity_poly.pdbx_strand_id
1 'polypeptide(L)'
;MQETHEILGGKALIFRVKASGDIWQFRMWIAEEKKYLRKTLQTTDTDTAIKRAETKYLEIYSDVKTGKKIFGITLSELICAYIAWRSKDVDGGKITAGRLLTIQSQLRNLVRYKSKETKISGLDRSSLYDYAQWRRTDKLKTQDVTIRNEQVTFNHMIAYAYRNGLAHFDKFDFQSIKIKDIRTRDIFSLNEYDDLVKYLRVWVSSKQKISVAERLHRLLIRDCILIASNTMLRVGELWQLRWKDIEKYEELIDESGRKVTIVTLNVRAEIAKTRRSRKVTTRGGEYLQRLHSRAEHKSKNDFIFCGKSGDVRLPKMMFYDAWADLMRGIGIDYKERNLTWYSLRHFGITCRLKAGASIFDISKIAGTGVMNIEQRYGHFDQSMARSVALKNFSFSRDGISSRVEHGD
;
A
#
# COMPACT_ATOMS: atom_id res chain seq x y z
N MET A 1 24.29 -28.68 52.39
CA MET A 1 24.72 -27.38 51.87
C MET A 1 24.76 -27.44 50.37
N GLN A 2 24.35 -26.35 49.72
CA GLN A 2 24.45 -26.24 48.26
C GLN A 2 25.92 -25.91 47.93
N GLU A 3 26.58 -26.71 47.15
CA GLU A 3 27.97 -26.46 46.73
C GLU A 3 27.98 -25.17 45.84
N THR A 4 28.79 -24.19 46.19
CA THR A 4 28.89 -22.89 45.51
C THR A 4 30.32 -22.47 45.36
N HIS A 5 30.69 -21.92 44.18
CA HIS A 5 32.01 -21.34 43.94
C HIS A 5 31.85 -19.91 43.38
N GLU A 6 32.69 -19.02 43.89
CA GLU A 6 32.80 -17.66 43.36
C GLU A 6 33.67 -17.64 42.10
N ILE A 7 33.27 -16.87 41.12
CA ILE A 7 33.99 -16.68 39.86
C ILE A 7 34.44 -15.23 39.74
N LEU A 8 35.72 -15.04 39.34
CA LEU A 8 36.31 -13.72 39.08
C LEU A 8 36.16 -12.75 40.28
N GLY A 9 36.47 -13.22 41.49
CA GLY A 9 36.44 -12.41 42.70
C GLY A 9 35.06 -11.97 43.12
N GLY A 10 34.06 -12.86 43.04
CA GLY A 10 32.69 -12.64 43.49
C GLY A 10 31.77 -11.92 42.45
N LYS A 11 32.30 -11.66 41.25
CA LYS A 11 31.51 -11.00 40.16
C LYS A 11 30.43 -11.92 39.58
N ALA A 12 30.60 -13.23 39.67
CA ALA A 12 29.60 -14.24 39.35
C ALA A 12 29.72 -15.43 40.31
N LEU A 13 28.69 -16.27 40.33
CA LEU A 13 28.61 -17.44 41.21
C LEU A 13 28.18 -18.64 40.40
N ILE A 14 28.81 -19.80 40.65
CA ILE A 14 28.29 -21.08 40.21
C ILE A 14 27.79 -21.92 41.40
N PHE A 15 26.73 -22.68 41.18
CA PHE A 15 26.14 -23.51 42.23
C PHE A 15 25.44 -24.75 41.63
N ARG A 16 25.41 -25.82 42.42
CA ARG A 16 24.70 -27.07 42.06
C ARG A 16 23.29 -27.07 42.61
N VAL A 17 22.37 -27.63 41.80
CA VAL A 17 20.97 -27.84 42.20
C VAL A 17 20.66 -29.33 42.09
N LYS A 18 20.46 -30.02 43.22
CA LYS A 18 20.14 -31.48 43.26
C LYS A 18 18.97 -31.85 42.36
N ALA A 19 17.93 -31.02 42.30
CA ALA A 19 16.76 -31.21 41.45
C ALA A 19 17.04 -31.18 39.93
N SER A 20 18.22 -30.74 39.51
CA SER A 20 18.62 -30.66 38.08
C SER A 20 19.76 -31.67 37.74
N GLY A 21 19.89 -32.74 38.51
CA GLY A 21 20.89 -33.80 38.25
C GLY A 21 22.33 -33.33 38.50
N ASP A 22 22.55 -32.53 39.54
CA ASP A 22 23.87 -31.99 39.94
C ASP A 22 24.58 -31.15 38.85
N ILE A 23 23.84 -30.68 37.84
CA ILE A 23 24.38 -29.80 36.81
C ILE A 23 24.65 -28.43 37.39
N TRP A 24 25.85 -27.91 37.12
CA TRP A 24 26.26 -26.58 37.53
C TRP A 24 25.43 -25.48 36.86
N GLN A 25 25.00 -24.51 37.68
CA GLN A 25 24.28 -23.31 37.26
C GLN A 25 25.18 -22.08 37.47
N PHE A 26 25.11 -21.14 36.52
CA PHE A 26 25.79 -19.86 36.59
C PHE A 26 24.82 -18.79 37.04
N ARG A 27 25.22 -17.85 37.90
CA ARG A 27 24.47 -16.70 38.33
C ARG A 27 25.34 -15.44 38.33
N MET A 28 24.84 -14.37 37.72
CA MET A 28 25.52 -13.10 37.65
C MET A 28 24.47 -11.96 37.88
N TRP A 29 24.85 -10.95 38.65
CA TRP A 29 24.03 -9.73 38.79
C TRP A 29 24.26 -8.78 37.64
N ILE A 30 23.20 -8.37 36.95
CA ILE A 30 23.24 -7.34 35.89
C ILE A 30 22.77 -6.03 36.51
N ALA A 31 23.70 -5.15 36.85
CA ALA A 31 23.45 -3.91 37.56
C ALA A 31 22.54 -2.96 36.76
N GLU A 32 22.77 -2.86 35.45
CA GLU A 32 22.02 -2.02 34.51
C GLU A 32 20.53 -2.40 34.40
N GLU A 33 20.21 -3.69 34.63
CA GLU A 33 18.82 -4.19 34.57
C GLU A 33 18.27 -4.60 35.94
N LYS A 34 19.08 -4.44 37.01
CA LYS A 34 18.74 -4.77 38.41
C LYS A 34 18.16 -6.18 38.56
N LYS A 35 18.74 -7.16 37.88
CA LYS A 35 18.27 -8.57 37.86
C LYS A 35 19.44 -9.55 37.90
N TYR A 36 19.20 -10.73 38.48
CA TYR A 36 20.11 -11.86 38.39
C TYR A 36 19.87 -12.66 37.11
N LEU A 37 20.91 -12.80 36.29
CA LEU A 37 20.94 -13.77 35.21
C LEU A 37 21.30 -15.14 35.77
N ARG A 38 20.54 -16.16 35.36
CA ARG A 38 20.86 -17.57 35.65
C ARG A 38 20.95 -18.36 34.33
N LYS A 39 21.96 -19.19 34.19
CA LYS A 39 22.17 -20.05 33.03
C LYS A 39 22.71 -21.40 33.46
N THR A 40 22.29 -22.48 32.82
CA THR A 40 22.93 -23.80 33.00
C THR A 40 24.30 -23.82 32.34
N LEU A 41 25.25 -24.49 32.97
CA LEU A 41 26.59 -24.74 32.43
C LEU A 41 26.69 -26.09 31.73
N GLN A 42 25.63 -26.91 31.78
CA GLN A 42 25.52 -28.20 31.10
C GLN A 42 26.69 -29.14 31.38
N THR A 43 27.16 -29.18 32.63
CA THR A 43 28.22 -30.06 33.10
C THR A 43 28.07 -30.32 34.60
N THR A 44 28.49 -31.48 35.03
CA THR A 44 28.61 -31.86 36.45
C THR A 44 30.06 -31.73 36.93
N ASP A 45 31.03 -31.59 35.99
CA ASP A 45 32.45 -31.42 36.30
C ASP A 45 32.73 -29.97 36.74
N THR A 46 33.43 -29.80 37.86
CA THR A 46 33.68 -28.51 38.48
C THR A 46 34.63 -27.63 37.66
N ASP A 47 35.74 -28.21 37.16
CA ASP A 47 36.76 -27.46 36.42
C ASP A 47 36.20 -26.96 35.07
N THR A 48 35.45 -27.83 34.41
CA THR A 48 34.72 -27.43 33.18
C THR A 48 33.69 -26.38 33.46
N ALA A 49 32.98 -26.44 34.60
CA ALA A 49 31.99 -25.41 34.98
C ALA A 49 32.62 -24.06 35.21
N ILE A 50 33.77 -24.00 35.90
CA ILE A 50 34.53 -22.78 36.17
C ILE A 50 34.92 -22.14 34.82
N LYS A 51 35.57 -22.86 33.93
CA LYS A 51 36.01 -22.38 32.61
C LYS A 51 34.80 -21.83 31.77
N ARG A 52 33.70 -22.57 31.76
CA ARG A 52 32.48 -22.15 31.06
C ARG A 52 31.86 -20.93 31.71
N ALA A 53 31.92 -20.78 33.02
CA ALA A 53 31.39 -19.63 33.75
C ALA A 53 32.20 -18.38 33.47
N GLU A 54 33.54 -18.47 33.44
CA GLU A 54 34.41 -17.33 33.09
C GLU A 54 34.19 -16.86 31.68
N THR A 55 34.14 -17.78 30.70
CA THR A 55 33.81 -17.44 29.31
C THR A 55 32.42 -16.74 29.22
N LYS A 56 31.44 -17.31 29.90
CA LYS A 56 30.08 -16.76 29.93
C LYS A 56 29.99 -15.39 30.59
N TYR A 57 30.78 -15.16 31.65
CA TYR A 57 30.88 -13.87 32.30
C TYR A 57 31.42 -12.80 31.32
N LEU A 58 32.52 -13.11 30.62
CA LEU A 58 33.15 -12.18 29.67
C LEU A 58 32.21 -11.85 28.50
N GLU A 59 31.49 -12.83 27.94
CA GLU A 59 30.47 -12.61 26.91
C GLU A 59 29.39 -11.63 27.38
N ILE A 60 28.78 -11.89 28.55
CA ILE A 60 27.71 -11.09 29.12
C ILE A 60 28.21 -9.68 29.47
N TYR A 61 29.41 -9.60 30.09
CA TYR A 61 30.02 -8.32 30.43
C TYR A 61 30.25 -7.43 29.20
N SER A 62 30.77 -8.03 28.12
CA SER A 62 30.93 -7.35 26.83
C SER A 62 29.58 -6.86 26.27
N ASP A 63 28.56 -7.72 26.27
CA ASP A 63 27.21 -7.38 25.82
C ASP A 63 26.62 -6.19 26.61
N VAL A 64 26.74 -6.20 27.93
CA VAL A 64 26.28 -5.12 28.80
C VAL A 64 27.07 -3.82 28.53
N LYS A 65 28.38 -3.89 28.35
CA LYS A 65 29.22 -2.72 28.04
C LYS A 65 28.90 -2.09 26.69
N THR A 66 28.46 -2.89 25.72
CA THR A 66 27.97 -2.39 24.41
C THR A 66 26.54 -1.88 24.46
N GLY A 67 25.91 -1.83 25.65
CA GLY A 67 24.53 -1.36 25.83
C GLY A 67 23.43 -2.35 25.48
N LYS A 68 23.80 -3.63 25.25
CA LYS A 68 22.86 -4.69 24.94
C LYS A 68 22.11 -5.14 26.18
N LYS A 69 20.76 -5.15 26.12
CA LYS A 69 19.95 -5.65 27.24
C LYS A 69 19.94 -7.17 27.29
N ILE A 70 20.27 -7.72 28.46
CA ILE A 70 20.33 -9.18 28.68
C ILE A 70 18.92 -9.80 28.84
N PHE A 71 17.99 -9.07 29.51
CA PHE A 71 16.60 -9.47 29.71
C PHE A 71 15.66 -8.80 28.70
N GLY A 72 16.15 -8.61 27.46
CA GLY A 72 15.39 -7.95 26.42
C GLY A 72 14.07 -8.67 26.09
N ILE A 73 13.11 -7.87 25.59
CA ILE A 73 11.82 -8.36 25.12
C ILE A 73 11.96 -9.30 23.89
N THR A 74 10.95 -10.11 23.66
CA THR A 74 10.84 -10.94 22.46
C THR A 74 10.40 -10.12 21.25
N LEU A 75 10.59 -10.65 20.05
CA LEU A 75 10.07 -10.05 18.82
C LEU A 75 8.55 -9.91 18.86
N SER A 76 7.84 -10.89 19.42
CA SER A 76 6.39 -10.83 19.58
C SER A 76 5.95 -9.65 20.48
N GLU A 77 6.60 -9.47 21.63
CA GLU A 77 6.33 -8.37 22.56
C GLU A 77 6.63 -7.01 21.91
N LEU A 78 7.74 -6.89 21.17
CA LEU A 78 8.06 -5.67 20.44
C LEU A 78 7.02 -5.36 19.36
N ILE A 79 6.59 -6.37 18.59
CA ILE A 79 5.55 -6.20 17.55
C ILE A 79 4.26 -5.71 18.18
N CYS A 80 3.81 -6.32 19.28
CA CYS A 80 2.59 -5.88 19.98
C CYS A 80 2.71 -4.41 20.44
N ALA A 81 3.81 -4.02 21.07
CA ALA A 81 4.05 -2.65 21.51
C ALA A 81 4.08 -1.67 20.31
N TYR A 82 4.76 -2.03 19.23
CA TYR A 82 4.84 -1.20 18.03
C TYR A 82 3.48 -1.03 17.35
N ILE A 83 2.68 -2.10 17.22
CA ILE A 83 1.34 -2.03 16.64
C ILE A 83 0.42 -1.18 17.51
N ALA A 84 0.45 -1.32 18.84
CA ALA A 84 -0.31 -0.47 19.76
C ALA A 84 0.08 1.02 19.62
N TRP A 85 1.36 1.31 19.47
CA TRP A 85 1.82 2.67 19.19
C TRP A 85 1.33 3.18 17.83
N ARG A 86 1.39 2.36 16.75
CA ARG A 86 0.89 2.72 15.42
C ARG A 86 -0.63 2.87 15.35
N SER A 87 -1.38 2.16 16.21
CA SER A 87 -2.82 2.33 16.31
C SER A 87 -3.21 3.76 16.72
N LYS A 88 -2.46 4.37 17.66
CA LYS A 88 -2.66 5.78 18.04
C LYS A 88 -2.46 6.74 16.84
N ASP A 89 -1.62 6.37 15.88
CA ASP A 89 -1.47 7.15 14.63
C ASP A 89 -2.69 7.02 13.70
N VAL A 90 -3.45 5.92 13.79
CA VAL A 90 -4.74 5.78 13.08
C VAL A 90 -5.78 6.70 13.72
N ASP A 91 -5.89 6.68 15.06
CA ASP A 91 -6.84 7.51 15.81
C ASP A 91 -6.56 9.00 15.59
N GLY A 92 -5.28 9.39 15.58
CA GLY A 92 -4.83 10.74 15.26
C GLY A 92 -4.83 11.08 13.76
N GLY A 93 -5.34 10.20 12.89
CA GLY A 93 -5.43 10.43 11.44
C GLY A 93 -4.10 10.51 10.69
N LYS A 94 -2.94 10.20 11.31
CA LYS A 94 -1.61 10.23 10.67
C LYS A 94 -1.44 9.11 9.64
N ILE A 95 -2.02 7.94 9.88
CA ILE A 95 -2.09 6.82 8.93
C ILE A 95 -3.52 6.31 8.80
N THR A 96 -3.79 5.57 7.73
CA THR A 96 -5.09 4.90 7.56
C THR A 96 -5.11 3.53 8.25
N ALA A 97 -6.30 3.04 8.64
CA ALA A 97 -6.48 1.69 9.14
C ALA A 97 -5.93 0.63 8.16
N GLY A 98 -6.10 0.83 6.84
CA GLY A 98 -5.53 -0.05 5.81
C GLY A 98 -3.99 -0.07 5.82
N ARG A 99 -3.32 1.03 6.17
CA ARG A 99 -1.86 1.05 6.33
C ARG A 99 -1.44 0.25 7.57
N LEU A 100 -2.19 0.34 8.67
CA LEU A 100 -1.94 -0.47 9.87
C LEU A 100 -2.04 -1.97 9.56
N LEU A 101 -3.08 -2.40 8.84
CA LEU A 101 -3.22 -3.80 8.38
C LEU A 101 -2.05 -4.26 7.51
N THR A 102 -1.55 -3.37 6.64
CA THR A 102 -0.35 -3.64 5.83
C THR A 102 0.88 -3.84 6.71
N ILE A 103 1.11 -2.97 7.70
CA ILE A 103 2.21 -3.08 8.67
C ILE A 103 2.12 -4.42 9.40
N GLN A 104 0.95 -4.80 9.91
CA GLN A 104 0.72 -6.07 10.59
C GLN A 104 1.05 -7.26 9.69
N SER A 105 0.63 -7.21 8.42
CA SER A 105 0.92 -8.26 7.44
C SER A 105 2.42 -8.39 7.17
N GLN A 106 3.13 -7.27 7.04
CA GLN A 106 4.58 -7.25 6.85
C GLN A 106 5.34 -7.81 8.05
N LEU A 107 4.93 -7.46 9.28
CA LEU A 107 5.54 -7.96 10.50
C LEU A 107 5.30 -9.47 10.72
N ARG A 108 4.17 -10.03 10.23
CA ARG A 108 3.99 -11.49 10.21
C ARG A 108 5.07 -12.20 9.39
N ASN A 109 5.53 -11.59 8.29
CA ASN A 109 6.63 -12.17 7.50
C ASN A 109 7.97 -12.14 8.25
N LEU A 110 8.20 -11.10 9.07
CA LEU A 110 9.37 -11.06 9.95
C LEU A 110 9.33 -12.18 10.99
N VAL A 111 8.17 -12.44 11.60
CA VAL A 111 7.97 -13.55 12.55
C VAL A 111 8.23 -14.92 11.88
N ARG A 112 7.80 -15.09 10.62
CA ARG A 112 8.08 -16.32 9.85
C ARG A 112 9.58 -16.52 9.59
N TYR A 113 10.34 -15.44 9.44
CA TYR A 113 11.77 -15.47 9.20
C TYR A 113 12.59 -15.73 10.47
N LYS A 114 12.25 -15.08 11.60
CA LYS A 114 13.06 -15.07 12.84
C LYS A 114 12.46 -15.81 14.03
N SER A 115 11.22 -16.24 14.01
CA SER A 115 10.45 -16.71 15.17
C SER A 115 10.00 -15.60 16.14
N LYS A 116 8.84 -15.82 16.72
CA LYS A 116 8.21 -14.87 17.67
C LYS A 116 8.94 -14.77 19.02
N GLU A 117 9.66 -15.83 19.41
CA GLU A 117 10.42 -15.94 20.65
C GLU A 117 11.82 -15.31 20.57
N THR A 118 12.26 -14.90 19.38
CA THR A 118 13.58 -14.28 19.18
C THR A 118 13.73 -13.07 20.11
N LYS A 119 14.77 -13.07 20.95
CA LYS A 119 15.08 -11.93 21.82
C LYS A 119 15.65 -10.79 21.02
N ILE A 120 15.14 -9.57 21.23
CA ILE A 120 15.65 -8.36 20.54
C ILE A 120 17.09 -8.07 20.92
N SER A 121 17.50 -8.38 22.16
CA SER A 121 18.89 -8.25 22.60
C SER A 121 19.87 -9.21 21.86
N GLY A 122 19.35 -10.26 21.23
CA GLY A 122 20.15 -11.20 20.41
C GLY A 122 20.22 -10.81 18.93
N LEU A 123 19.56 -9.73 18.52
CA LEU A 123 19.62 -9.22 17.16
C LEU A 123 20.67 -8.10 17.06
N ASP A 124 21.27 -7.98 15.90
CA ASP A 124 22.15 -6.91 15.48
C ASP A 124 21.75 -6.32 14.13
N ARG A 125 22.52 -5.36 13.62
CA ARG A 125 22.26 -4.72 12.32
C ARG A 125 22.23 -5.74 11.17
N SER A 126 23.05 -6.76 11.22
CA SER A 126 23.22 -7.76 10.15
C SER A 126 22.18 -8.87 10.20
N SER A 127 21.44 -8.99 11.29
CA SER A 127 20.52 -10.11 11.56
C SER A 127 19.45 -10.37 10.50
N LEU A 128 19.14 -9.37 9.67
CA LEU A 128 18.17 -9.47 8.56
C LEU A 128 18.83 -9.30 7.18
N TYR A 129 20.17 -9.40 7.08
CA TYR A 129 20.89 -9.15 5.83
C TYR A 129 20.36 -10.00 4.66
N ASP A 130 20.14 -11.29 4.88
CA ASP A 130 19.67 -12.24 3.86
C ASP A 130 18.14 -12.35 3.73
N TYR A 131 17.40 -11.46 4.41
CA TYR A 131 15.93 -11.47 4.37
C TYR A 131 15.36 -11.45 2.95
N ALA A 132 15.95 -10.65 2.05
CA ALA A 132 15.49 -10.53 0.68
C ALA A 132 15.64 -11.84 -0.11
N GLN A 133 16.75 -12.55 0.08
CA GLN A 133 16.99 -13.85 -0.55
C GLN A 133 15.97 -14.87 -0.07
N TRP A 134 15.81 -15.02 1.26
CA TRP A 134 14.80 -15.89 1.85
C TRP A 134 13.39 -15.57 1.33
N ARG A 135 13.05 -14.28 1.23
CA ARG A 135 11.69 -13.84 0.85
C ARG A 135 11.37 -14.13 -0.63
N ARG A 136 12.39 -14.15 -1.50
CA ARG A 136 12.24 -14.54 -2.91
C ARG A 136 12.00 -16.02 -3.10
N THR A 137 12.53 -16.87 -2.21
CA THR A 137 12.32 -18.33 -2.25
C THR A 137 10.97 -18.77 -1.69
N ASP A 138 10.22 -17.87 -1.07
CA ASP A 138 8.88 -18.14 -0.55
C ASP A 138 7.92 -18.52 -1.70
N LYS A 139 7.01 -19.46 -1.43
CA LYS A 139 6.05 -20.05 -2.39
C LYS A 139 5.31 -19.03 -3.26
N LEU A 140 5.18 -17.79 -2.80
CA LEU A 140 4.44 -16.72 -3.48
C LEU A 140 5.27 -15.88 -4.45
N LYS A 141 6.55 -16.20 -4.71
CA LYS A 141 7.45 -15.41 -5.61
C LYS A 141 7.29 -13.90 -5.40
N THR A 142 7.56 -13.44 -4.19
CA THR A 142 7.33 -12.05 -3.76
C THR A 142 8.16 -11.07 -4.58
N GLN A 143 7.53 -10.01 -5.08
CA GLN A 143 8.20 -8.98 -5.87
C GLN A 143 9.15 -8.14 -5.00
N ASP A 144 10.27 -7.71 -5.56
CA ASP A 144 11.32 -6.93 -4.90
C ASP A 144 10.80 -5.62 -4.29
N VAL A 145 9.83 -4.95 -4.92
CA VAL A 145 9.16 -3.76 -4.36
C VAL A 145 8.45 -4.07 -3.05
N THR A 146 7.81 -5.24 -2.95
CA THR A 146 7.14 -5.69 -1.72
C THR A 146 8.16 -5.97 -0.62
N ILE A 147 9.25 -6.67 -0.95
CA ILE A 147 10.34 -6.97 0.00
C ILE A 147 10.95 -5.68 0.54
N ARG A 148 11.23 -4.70 -0.33
CA ARG A 148 11.73 -3.38 0.07
C ARG A 148 10.77 -2.65 1.04
N ASN A 149 9.47 -2.73 0.79
CA ASN A 149 8.46 -2.13 1.68
C ASN A 149 8.40 -2.86 3.04
N GLU A 150 8.63 -4.17 3.09
CA GLU A 150 8.75 -4.95 4.32
C GLU A 150 10.00 -4.49 5.11
N GLN A 151 11.16 -4.37 4.47
CA GLN A 151 12.41 -3.87 5.07
C GLN A 151 12.25 -2.47 5.67
N VAL A 152 11.57 -1.56 4.96
CA VAL A 152 11.25 -0.22 5.48
C VAL A 152 10.41 -0.30 6.75
N THR A 153 9.42 -1.19 6.80
CA THR A 153 8.58 -1.37 8.00
C THR A 153 9.39 -1.96 9.17
N PHE A 154 10.31 -2.90 8.91
CA PHE A 154 11.18 -3.45 9.95
C PHE A 154 12.12 -2.41 10.53
N ASN A 155 12.69 -1.54 9.67
CA ASN A 155 13.52 -0.43 10.12
C ASN A 155 12.74 0.60 10.93
N HIS A 156 11.48 0.88 10.59
CA HIS A 156 10.62 1.74 11.41
C HIS A 156 10.33 1.13 12.79
N MET A 157 10.13 -0.20 12.85
CA MET A 157 9.88 -0.89 14.11
C MET A 157 11.12 -0.92 14.99
N ILE A 158 12.31 -1.23 14.45
CA ILE A 158 13.54 -1.27 15.27
C ILE A 158 13.96 0.13 15.71
N ALA A 159 13.76 1.17 14.89
CA ALA A 159 13.97 2.55 15.29
C ALA A 159 13.02 3.00 16.42
N TYR A 160 11.79 2.48 16.45
CA TYR A 160 10.89 2.65 17.59
C TYR A 160 11.46 1.94 18.82
N ALA A 161 11.93 0.71 18.71
CA ALA A 161 12.52 -0.04 19.80
C ALA A 161 13.75 0.68 20.37
N TYR A 162 14.64 1.17 19.51
CA TYR A 162 15.83 1.92 19.90
C TYR A 162 15.48 3.18 20.73
N ARG A 163 14.54 4.00 20.23
CA ARG A 163 14.10 5.22 20.93
C ARG A 163 13.46 4.95 22.30
N ASN A 164 12.88 3.76 22.48
CA ASN A 164 12.30 3.32 23.75
C ASN A 164 13.28 2.49 24.60
N GLY A 165 14.56 2.44 24.24
CA GLY A 165 15.57 1.68 24.96
C GLY A 165 15.36 0.15 24.98
N LEU A 166 14.61 -0.38 23.99
CA LEU A 166 14.30 -1.80 23.84
C LEU A 166 15.28 -2.54 22.91
N ALA A 167 16.03 -1.77 22.11
CA ALA A 167 17.08 -2.26 21.22
C ALA A 167 18.34 -1.39 21.36
N HIS A 168 19.52 -1.95 21.05
CA HIS A 168 20.80 -1.26 21.09
C HIS A 168 21.24 -0.68 19.73
N PHE A 169 20.44 -0.90 18.67
CA PHE A 169 20.64 -0.36 17.32
C PHE A 169 19.31 0.13 16.74
N ASP A 170 19.38 1.05 15.79
CA ASP A 170 18.24 1.79 15.25
C ASP A 170 17.82 1.37 13.84
N LYS A 171 18.64 0.53 13.17
CA LYS A 171 18.45 0.15 11.78
C LYS A 171 19.08 -1.21 11.48
N PHE A 172 18.37 -2.05 10.74
CA PHE A 172 18.93 -3.25 10.12
C PHE A 172 19.62 -2.89 8.80
N ASP A 173 20.70 -3.57 8.52
CA ASP A 173 21.36 -3.52 7.23
C ASP A 173 20.80 -4.64 6.35
N PHE A 174 20.43 -4.29 5.13
CA PHE A 174 19.86 -5.21 4.15
C PHE A 174 20.70 -5.24 2.89
N GLN A 175 20.70 -6.38 2.22
CA GLN A 175 21.19 -6.43 0.84
C GLN A 175 20.43 -5.42 -0.03
N SER A 176 21.18 -4.69 -0.85
CA SER A 176 20.60 -3.73 -1.80
C SER A 176 19.71 -4.44 -2.81
N ILE A 177 18.48 -3.98 -2.93
CA ILE A 177 17.51 -4.46 -3.91
C ILE A 177 17.48 -3.48 -5.07
N LYS A 178 18.06 -3.85 -6.22
CA LYS A 178 17.94 -3.11 -7.47
C LYS A 178 16.59 -3.45 -8.11
N ILE A 179 15.63 -2.54 -8.04
CA ILE A 179 14.34 -2.69 -8.71
C ILE A 179 14.57 -2.41 -10.19
N LYS A 180 14.73 -3.48 -10.99
CA LYS A 180 15.03 -3.38 -12.43
C LYS A 180 13.78 -3.09 -13.27
N ASP A 181 12.63 -3.70 -12.92
CA ASP A 181 11.39 -3.56 -13.67
C ASP A 181 10.21 -3.34 -12.72
N ILE A 182 9.69 -2.13 -12.73
CA ILE A 182 8.34 -1.91 -12.20
C ILE A 182 7.41 -2.33 -13.32
N ARG A 183 6.81 -3.53 -13.24
CA ARG A 183 5.73 -3.91 -14.15
C ARG A 183 4.66 -2.82 -14.11
N THR A 184 4.65 -1.98 -15.13
CA THR A 184 3.58 -1.00 -15.31
C THR A 184 2.29 -1.74 -15.62
N ARG A 185 1.17 -1.21 -15.14
CA ARG A 185 -0.13 -1.71 -15.58
C ARG A 185 -0.31 -1.38 -17.03
N ASP A 186 -0.82 -2.33 -17.79
CA ASP A 186 -1.14 -2.11 -19.18
C ASP A 186 -2.40 -1.24 -19.34
N ILE A 187 -2.61 -0.72 -20.53
CA ILE A 187 -3.69 0.19 -20.88
C ILE A 187 -4.52 -0.47 -21.99
N PHE A 188 -5.81 -0.17 -22.03
CA PHE A 188 -6.64 -0.51 -23.17
C PHE A 188 -6.21 0.28 -24.41
N SER A 189 -6.14 -0.39 -25.57
CA SER A 189 -6.20 0.30 -26.85
C SER A 189 -7.60 0.91 -27.07
N LEU A 190 -7.74 1.80 -28.02
CA LEU A 190 -9.05 2.38 -28.37
C LEU A 190 -10.05 1.29 -28.81
N ASN A 191 -9.59 0.32 -29.61
CA ASN A 191 -10.42 -0.78 -30.10
C ASN A 191 -10.88 -1.69 -28.97
N GLU A 192 -9.97 -2.09 -28.08
CA GLU A 192 -10.31 -2.92 -26.90
C GLU A 192 -11.30 -2.22 -25.96
N TYR A 193 -11.16 -0.92 -25.77
CA TYR A 193 -12.11 -0.16 -24.96
C TYR A 193 -13.48 -0.04 -25.66
N ASP A 194 -13.51 0.13 -26.98
CA ASP A 194 -14.74 0.13 -27.76
C ASP A 194 -15.44 -1.23 -27.68
N ASP A 195 -14.68 -2.31 -27.81
CA ASP A 195 -15.19 -3.69 -27.65
C ASP A 195 -15.73 -3.93 -26.24
N LEU A 196 -15.05 -3.41 -25.22
CA LEU A 196 -15.57 -3.44 -23.82
C LEU A 196 -16.91 -2.70 -23.73
N VAL A 197 -17.01 -1.49 -24.30
CA VAL A 197 -18.26 -0.68 -24.27
C VAL A 197 -19.39 -1.39 -25.03
N LYS A 198 -19.09 -2.00 -26.18
CA LYS A 198 -20.06 -2.80 -26.94
C LYS A 198 -20.52 -4.02 -26.13
N TYR A 199 -19.58 -4.75 -25.57
CA TYR A 199 -19.89 -5.92 -24.74
C TYR A 199 -20.68 -5.57 -23.49
N LEU A 200 -20.42 -4.45 -22.83
CA LEU A 200 -21.20 -3.98 -21.68
C LEU A 200 -22.69 -3.84 -22.00
N ARG A 201 -23.07 -3.47 -23.24
CA ARG A 201 -24.48 -3.40 -23.67
C ARG A 201 -25.14 -4.78 -23.74
N VAL A 202 -24.39 -5.76 -24.25
CA VAL A 202 -24.84 -7.15 -24.32
C VAL A 202 -24.94 -7.78 -22.93
N TRP A 203 -23.92 -7.51 -22.08
CA TRP A 203 -23.77 -8.06 -20.73
C TRP A 203 -24.90 -7.66 -19.78
N VAL A 204 -25.50 -6.48 -19.96
CA VAL A 204 -26.65 -5.98 -19.18
C VAL A 204 -28.00 -6.20 -19.86
N SER A 205 -28.02 -6.76 -21.06
CA SER A 205 -29.23 -6.91 -21.88
C SER A 205 -30.31 -7.71 -21.16
N SER A 206 -31.56 -7.37 -21.41
CA SER A 206 -32.73 -8.14 -20.96
C SER A 206 -32.81 -9.55 -21.56
N LYS A 207 -32.10 -9.80 -22.68
CA LYS A 207 -32.01 -11.11 -23.33
C LYS A 207 -31.11 -12.09 -22.55
N GLN A 208 -30.30 -11.61 -21.58
CA GLN A 208 -29.48 -12.47 -20.71
C GLN A 208 -30.37 -13.19 -19.70
N LYS A 209 -30.20 -14.51 -19.59
CA LYS A 209 -30.91 -15.35 -18.61
C LYS A 209 -30.27 -15.21 -17.21
N ILE A 210 -30.45 -14.06 -16.58
CA ILE A 210 -29.94 -13.74 -15.27
C ILE A 210 -31.06 -13.19 -14.37
N SER A 211 -30.89 -13.28 -13.06
CA SER A 211 -31.85 -12.73 -12.11
C SER A 211 -31.95 -11.18 -12.21
N VAL A 212 -33.05 -10.63 -11.72
CA VAL A 212 -33.24 -9.16 -11.66
C VAL A 212 -32.12 -8.52 -10.81
N ALA A 213 -31.78 -9.13 -9.68
CA ALA A 213 -30.73 -8.63 -8.78
C ALA A 213 -29.36 -8.62 -9.48
N GLU A 214 -29.01 -9.68 -10.20
CA GLU A 214 -27.77 -9.74 -10.98
C GLU A 214 -27.74 -8.68 -12.09
N ARG A 215 -28.87 -8.47 -12.76
CA ARG A 215 -28.97 -7.44 -13.81
C ARG A 215 -28.77 -6.03 -13.23
N LEU A 216 -29.39 -5.73 -12.08
CA LEU A 216 -29.20 -4.44 -11.42
C LEU A 216 -27.72 -4.23 -11.01
N HIS A 217 -27.07 -5.28 -10.51
CA HIS A 217 -25.65 -5.26 -10.21
C HIS A 217 -24.80 -5.00 -11.48
N ARG A 218 -25.07 -5.71 -12.58
CA ARG A 218 -24.37 -5.50 -13.86
C ARG A 218 -24.57 -4.08 -14.41
N LEU A 219 -25.75 -3.52 -14.30
CA LEU A 219 -26.03 -2.14 -14.68
C LEU A 219 -25.21 -1.14 -13.85
N LEU A 220 -25.08 -1.36 -12.55
CA LEU A 220 -24.24 -0.53 -11.66
C LEU A 220 -22.76 -0.63 -12.07
N ILE A 221 -22.22 -1.83 -12.28
CA ILE A 221 -20.84 -2.05 -12.72
C ILE A 221 -20.56 -1.42 -14.08
N ARG A 222 -21.47 -1.56 -15.05
CA ARG A 222 -21.35 -0.90 -16.36
C ARG A 222 -21.14 0.61 -16.20
N ASP A 223 -22.02 1.24 -15.44
CA ASP A 223 -21.96 2.69 -15.26
C ASP A 223 -20.72 3.10 -14.46
N CYS A 224 -20.27 2.27 -13.49
CA CYS A 224 -19.03 2.49 -12.77
C CYS A 224 -17.79 2.47 -13.71
N ILE A 225 -17.73 1.56 -14.68
CA ILE A 225 -16.65 1.48 -15.68
C ILE A 225 -16.61 2.76 -16.53
N LEU A 226 -17.78 3.17 -17.04
CA LEU A 226 -17.90 4.37 -17.88
C LEU A 226 -17.55 5.65 -17.10
N ILE A 227 -17.94 5.74 -15.83
CA ILE A 227 -17.55 6.84 -14.94
C ILE A 227 -16.05 6.80 -14.67
N ALA A 228 -15.47 5.64 -14.39
CA ALA A 228 -14.04 5.49 -14.08
C ALA A 228 -13.14 6.00 -15.21
N SER A 229 -13.44 5.64 -16.45
CA SER A 229 -12.68 6.06 -17.63
C SER A 229 -12.83 7.54 -17.94
N ASN A 230 -13.99 8.14 -17.65
CA ASN A 230 -14.25 9.55 -17.90
C ASN A 230 -13.71 10.47 -16.80
N THR A 231 -13.85 10.10 -15.53
CA THR A 231 -13.45 10.94 -14.39
C THR A 231 -11.99 10.89 -14.07
N MET A 232 -11.25 9.87 -14.52
CA MET A 232 -9.86 9.62 -14.16
C MET A 232 -9.62 9.53 -12.64
N LEU A 233 -10.64 9.29 -11.84
CA LEU A 233 -10.53 9.11 -10.40
C LEU A 233 -9.69 7.88 -10.04
N ARG A 234 -9.02 7.92 -8.89
CA ARG A 234 -8.47 6.67 -8.36
C ARG A 234 -9.62 5.75 -7.97
N VAL A 235 -9.42 4.44 -8.18
CA VAL A 235 -10.44 3.43 -7.86
C VAL A 235 -10.95 3.56 -6.42
N GLY A 236 -10.04 3.85 -5.47
CA GLY A 236 -10.41 4.07 -4.08
C GLY A 236 -11.21 5.36 -3.83
N GLU A 237 -11.03 6.40 -4.65
CA GLU A 237 -11.82 7.64 -4.61
C GLU A 237 -13.21 7.38 -5.23
N LEU A 238 -13.24 6.75 -6.41
CA LEU A 238 -14.47 6.40 -7.14
C LEU A 238 -15.44 5.60 -6.26
N TRP A 239 -14.98 4.51 -5.66
CA TRP A 239 -15.82 3.63 -4.83
C TRP A 239 -16.26 4.24 -3.49
N GLN A 240 -15.81 5.45 -3.16
CA GLN A 240 -16.18 6.19 -1.96
C GLN A 240 -16.98 7.47 -2.27
N LEU A 241 -17.34 7.67 -3.53
CA LEU A 241 -18.22 8.79 -3.90
C LEU A 241 -19.59 8.64 -3.24
N ARG A 242 -20.11 9.76 -2.77
CA ARG A 242 -21.47 9.90 -2.25
C ARG A 242 -22.26 10.84 -3.14
N TRP A 243 -23.58 10.79 -3.08
CA TRP A 243 -24.42 11.69 -3.90
C TRP A 243 -24.14 13.18 -3.61
N LYS A 244 -23.78 13.53 -2.39
CA LYS A 244 -23.37 14.92 -2.05
C LYS A 244 -22.08 15.38 -2.72
N ASP A 245 -21.29 14.47 -3.25
CA ASP A 245 -20.04 14.82 -3.93
C ASP A 245 -20.29 15.34 -5.36
N ILE A 246 -21.50 15.19 -5.87
CA ILE A 246 -21.93 15.77 -7.15
C ILE A 246 -22.39 17.20 -6.90
N GLU A 247 -21.63 18.18 -7.43
CA GLU A 247 -21.97 19.60 -7.24
C GLU A 247 -23.00 20.08 -8.28
N LYS A 248 -22.76 19.77 -9.56
CA LYS A 248 -23.65 20.19 -10.65
C LYS A 248 -23.50 19.33 -11.90
N TYR A 249 -24.52 19.39 -12.73
CA TYR A 249 -24.53 18.91 -14.12
C TYR A 249 -24.72 20.08 -15.07
N GLU A 250 -24.08 20.03 -16.24
CA GLU A 250 -24.19 21.01 -17.32
C GLU A 250 -24.30 20.25 -18.65
N GLU A 251 -25.29 20.63 -19.45
CA GLU A 251 -25.41 20.10 -20.80
C GLU A 251 -24.75 21.07 -21.77
N LEU A 252 -23.75 20.57 -22.51
CA LEU A 252 -22.98 21.33 -23.47
C LEU A 252 -22.97 20.62 -24.83
N ILE A 253 -22.68 21.37 -25.87
CA ILE A 253 -22.43 20.84 -27.21
C ILE A 253 -20.89 20.75 -27.36
N ASP A 254 -20.36 19.58 -27.72
CA ASP A 254 -18.93 19.41 -27.96
C ASP A 254 -18.54 19.90 -29.38
N GLU A 255 -17.21 19.93 -29.64
CA GLU A 255 -16.64 20.36 -30.94
C GLU A 255 -17.19 19.58 -32.15
N SER A 256 -17.73 18.37 -31.91
CA SER A 256 -18.37 17.56 -32.98
C SER A 256 -19.89 17.77 -33.10
N GLY A 257 -20.44 18.77 -32.43
CA GLY A 257 -21.88 19.06 -32.42
C GLY A 257 -22.73 18.11 -31.57
N ARG A 258 -22.13 17.25 -30.75
CA ARG A 258 -22.84 16.28 -29.92
C ARG A 258 -23.16 16.85 -28.56
N LYS A 259 -24.40 16.65 -28.10
CA LYS A 259 -24.83 16.97 -26.75
C LYS A 259 -24.11 16.06 -25.75
N VAL A 260 -23.42 16.63 -24.77
CA VAL A 260 -22.70 15.93 -23.73
C VAL A 260 -23.10 16.47 -22.37
N THR A 261 -23.20 15.61 -21.37
CA THR A 261 -23.44 16.00 -19.99
C THR A 261 -22.11 16.04 -19.23
N ILE A 262 -21.73 17.27 -18.85
CA ILE A 262 -20.59 17.52 -17.98
C ILE A 262 -21.05 17.41 -16.54
N VAL A 263 -20.21 16.84 -15.68
CA VAL A 263 -20.43 16.78 -14.24
C VAL A 263 -19.25 17.38 -13.49
N THR A 264 -19.55 18.16 -12.45
CA THR A 264 -18.55 18.62 -11.49
C THR A 264 -18.69 17.83 -10.20
N LEU A 265 -17.60 17.13 -9.82
CA LEU A 265 -17.50 16.30 -8.62
C LEU A 265 -16.53 16.94 -7.63
N ASN A 266 -16.86 16.89 -6.35
CA ASN A 266 -15.94 17.23 -5.27
C ASN A 266 -15.31 15.98 -4.69
N VAL A 267 -14.03 15.76 -4.94
CA VAL A 267 -13.27 14.67 -4.30
C VAL A 267 -12.83 15.16 -2.93
N ARG A 268 -13.50 14.69 -1.89
CA ARG A 268 -13.25 15.08 -0.50
C ARG A 268 -11.84 14.67 -0.02
N ALA A 269 -11.27 15.45 0.89
CA ALA A 269 -9.92 15.20 1.44
C ALA A 269 -9.79 13.80 2.08
N GLU A 270 -10.85 13.30 2.74
CA GLU A 270 -10.86 12.02 3.46
C GLU A 270 -10.68 10.83 2.52
N ILE A 271 -11.19 10.93 1.29
CA ILE A 271 -11.08 9.86 0.28
C ILE A 271 -9.90 10.05 -0.67
N ALA A 272 -9.35 11.27 -0.73
CA ALA A 272 -8.22 11.60 -1.60
C ALA A 272 -6.90 11.03 -1.03
N LYS A 273 -6.11 10.35 -1.89
CA LYS A 273 -4.78 9.83 -1.49
C LYS A 273 -3.85 10.94 -0.95
N THR A 274 -3.98 12.14 -1.48
CA THR A 274 -3.17 13.31 -1.11
C THR A 274 -3.72 14.06 0.12
N ARG A 275 -4.85 13.64 0.67
CA ARG A 275 -5.58 14.32 1.75
C ARG A 275 -5.89 15.80 1.46
N ARG A 276 -6.01 16.14 0.20
CA ARG A 276 -6.44 17.46 -0.28
C ARG A 276 -7.68 17.28 -1.15
N SER A 277 -8.72 18.06 -0.88
CA SER A 277 -9.91 18.09 -1.73
C SER A 277 -9.57 18.68 -3.09
N ARG A 278 -10.35 18.27 -4.11
CA ARG A 278 -10.26 18.84 -5.45
C ARG A 278 -11.59 18.72 -6.17
N LYS A 279 -11.84 19.64 -7.08
CA LYS A 279 -12.94 19.53 -8.03
C LYS A 279 -12.49 18.79 -9.29
N VAL A 280 -13.38 17.99 -9.81
CA VAL A 280 -13.18 17.22 -11.06
C VAL A 280 -14.36 17.54 -11.97
N THR A 281 -14.12 18.32 -13.01
CA THR A 281 -15.13 18.60 -14.05
C THR A 281 -14.81 17.73 -15.26
N THR A 282 -15.79 16.94 -15.72
CA THR A 282 -15.56 15.95 -16.76
C THR A 282 -16.84 15.53 -17.47
N ARG A 283 -16.70 14.87 -18.64
CA ARG A 283 -17.81 14.18 -19.32
C ARG A 283 -18.26 12.96 -18.51
N GLY A 284 -19.43 12.42 -18.83
CA GLY A 284 -20.00 11.19 -18.25
C GLY A 284 -21.01 11.47 -17.15
N GLY A 285 -21.52 12.69 -17.06
CA GLY A 285 -22.61 13.06 -16.16
C GLY A 285 -23.86 12.24 -16.39
N GLU A 286 -24.16 11.89 -17.64
CA GLU A 286 -25.29 11.04 -18.05
C GLU A 286 -25.24 9.65 -17.36
N TYR A 287 -24.06 9.11 -17.08
CA TYR A 287 -23.95 7.81 -16.40
C TYR A 287 -24.33 7.94 -14.91
N LEU A 288 -23.96 9.04 -14.28
CA LEU A 288 -24.34 9.33 -12.90
C LEU A 288 -25.83 9.64 -12.77
N GLN A 289 -26.42 10.41 -13.72
CA GLN A 289 -27.85 10.65 -13.76
C GLN A 289 -28.63 9.34 -13.94
N ARG A 290 -28.17 8.46 -14.84
CA ARG A 290 -28.74 7.14 -15.07
C ARG A 290 -28.62 6.21 -13.85
N LEU A 291 -27.53 6.28 -13.08
CA LEU A 291 -27.41 5.58 -11.81
C LEU A 291 -28.39 6.15 -10.79
N HIS A 292 -28.46 7.47 -10.66
CA HIS A 292 -29.36 8.13 -9.71
C HIS A 292 -30.83 7.79 -9.98
N SER A 293 -31.25 7.74 -11.26
CA SER A 293 -32.65 7.40 -11.61
C SER A 293 -33.03 5.99 -11.13
N ARG A 294 -32.10 5.04 -11.12
CA ARG A 294 -32.32 3.64 -10.72
C ARG A 294 -31.95 3.33 -9.29
N ALA A 295 -31.22 4.22 -8.62
CA ALA A 295 -30.75 3.95 -7.27
C ALA A 295 -31.93 3.84 -6.30
N GLU A 296 -31.89 2.86 -5.41
CA GLU A 296 -32.81 2.72 -4.29
C GLU A 296 -32.44 3.71 -3.15
N HIS A 297 -31.14 3.89 -2.92
CA HIS A 297 -30.60 4.80 -1.91
C HIS A 297 -30.07 6.07 -2.58
N LYS A 298 -30.72 7.22 -2.29
CA LYS A 298 -30.48 8.52 -2.97
C LYS A 298 -30.19 9.66 -2.01
N SER A 299 -30.10 9.39 -0.71
CA SER A 299 -29.80 10.43 0.26
C SER A 299 -28.41 11.03 0.01
N LYS A 300 -28.23 12.30 0.32
CA LYS A 300 -26.95 13.01 0.09
C LYS A 300 -25.73 12.29 0.65
N ASN A 301 -25.90 11.58 1.77
CA ASN A 301 -24.82 10.84 2.42
C ASN A 301 -24.68 9.39 1.97
N ASP A 302 -25.56 8.88 1.12
CA ASP A 302 -25.47 7.52 0.59
C ASP A 302 -24.31 7.41 -0.40
N PHE A 303 -23.67 6.25 -0.43
CA PHE A 303 -22.68 5.95 -1.44
C PHE A 303 -23.35 5.75 -2.80
N ILE A 304 -22.71 6.25 -3.86
CA ILE A 304 -23.18 6.02 -5.24
C ILE A 304 -23.12 4.54 -5.59
N PHE A 305 -22.05 3.86 -5.12
CA PHE A 305 -21.84 2.42 -5.28
C PHE A 305 -22.06 1.72 -3.93
N CYS A 306 -23.33 1.67 -3.51
CA CYS A 306 -23.73 1.06 -2.25
C CYS A 306 -24.17 -0.40 -2.43
N GLY A 307 -24.20 -1.11 -1.28
CA GLY A 307 -24.73 -2.45 -1.16
C GLY A 307 -26.22 -2.44 -0.76
N LYS A 308 -26.57 -3.25 0.24
CA LYS A 308 -27.95 -3.37 0.72
C LYS A 308 -28.49 -2.13 1.44
N SER A 309 -27.62 -1.24 1.86
CA SER A 309 -27.97 0.05 2.47
C SER A 309 -27.08 1.14 1.92
N GLY A 310 -27.57 2.39 1.88
CA GLY A 310 -26.88 3.53 1.28
C GLY A 310 -25.56 3.91 1.99
N ASP A 311 -25.44 3.62 3.27
CA ASP A 311 -24.27 3.91 4.11
C ASP A 311 -23.17 2.84 4.02
N VAL A 312 -23.46 1.68 3.40
CA VAL A 312 -22.50 0.59 3.19
C VAL A 312 -22.10 0.47 1.74
N ARG A 313 -20.80 0.54 1.49
CA ARG A 313 -20.24 0.39 0.14
C ARG A 313 -20.41 -1.02 -0.40
N LEU A 314 -20.55 -1.13 -1.70
CA LEU A 314 -20.49 -2.42 -2.38
C LEU A 314 -19.16 -3.13 -2.07
N PRO A 315 -19.18 -4.44 -1.75
CA PRO A 315 -17.95 -5.21 -1.50
C PRO A 315 -17.00 -5.18 -2.70
N LYS A 316 -15.70 -4.97 -2.44
CA LYS A 316 -14.69 -4.90 -3.52
C LYS A 316 -14.65 -6.14 -4.40
N MET A 317 -14.90 -7.33 -3.82
CA MET A 317 -14.92 -8.59 -4.59
C MET A 317 -15.91 -8.52 -5.75
N MET A 318 -17.10 -7.95 -5.55
CA MET A 318 -18.11 -7.83 -6.62
C MET A 318 -17.59 -7.04 -7.84
N PHE A 319 -16.75 -6.02 -7.61
CA PHE A 319 -16.08 -5.30 -8.70
C PHE A 319 -15.02 -6.16 -9.39
N TYR A 320 -14.25 -6.95 -8.64
CA TYR A 320 -13.20 -7.80 -9.20
C TYR A 320 -13.78 -9.01 -9.95
N ASP A 321 -14.84 -9.62 -9.44
CA ASP A 321 -15.53 -10.74 -10.09
C ASP A 321 -16.16 -10.29 -11.41
N ALA A 322 -16.86 -9.14 -11.40
CA ALA A 322 -17.39 -8.54 -12.61
C ALA A 322 -16.28 -8.17 -13.62
N TRP A 323 -15.12 -7.67 -13.14
CA TRP A 323 -13.97 -7.39 -14.00
C TRP A 323 -13.47 -8.66 -14.70
N ALA A 324 -13.31 -9.75 -13.96
CA ALA A 324 -12.86 -11.03 -14.52
C ALA A 324 -13.84 -11.57 -15.57
N ASP A 325 -15.15 -11.44 -15.32
CA ASP A 325 -16.20 -11.85 -16.25
C ASP A 325 -16.16 -11.02 -17.55
N LEU A 326 -16.07 -9.70 -17.43
CA LEU A 326 -16.00 -8.78 -18.57
C LEU A 326 -14.75 -9.00 -19.42
N MET A 327 -13.56 -9.16 -18.81
CA MET A 327 -12.31 -9.39 -19.55
C MET A 327 -12.35 -10.72 -20.30
N ARG A 328 -12.93 -11.75 -19.70
CA ARG A 328 -13.17 -13.03 -20.37
C ARG A 328 -14.13 -12.87 -21.54
N GLY A 329 -15.20 -12.09 -21.36
CA GLY A 329 -16.22 -11.85 -22.39
C GLY A 329 -15.71 -11.12 -23.63
N ILE A 330 -14.65 -10.32 -23.51
CA ILE A 330 -13.99 -9.64 -24.63
C ILE A 330 -12.67 -10.32 -25.05
N GLY A 331 -12.37 -11.52 -24.53
CA GLY A 331 -11.21 -12.30 -24.92
C GLY A 331 -9.86 -11.76 -24.49
N ILE A 332 -9.79 -10.94 -23.39
CA ILE A 332 -8.55 -10.37 -22.90
C ILE A 332 -8.02 -11.15 -21.69
N ASP A 333 -6.77 -11.63 -21.75
CA ASP A 333 -6.06 -12.10 -20.56
C ASP A 333 -5.56 -10.89 -19.74
N TYR A 334 -6.42 -10.43 -18.85
CA TYR A 334 -6.14 -9.28 -17.99
C TYR A 334 -5.04 -9.55 -16.94
N LYS A 335 -4.76 -10.84 -16.61
CA LYS A 335 -3.72 -11.20 -15.64
C LYS A 335 -2.34 -11.11 -16.26
N GLU A 336 -2.16 -11.66 -17.46
CA GLU A 336 -0.91 -11.57 -18.22
C GLU A 336 -0.57 -10.11 -18.49
N ARG A 337 -1.52 -9.33 -18.99
CA ARG A 337 -1.37 -7.92 -19.30
C ARG A 337 -1.40 -6.98 -18.08
N ASN A 338 -1.66 -7.49 -16.88
CA ASN A 338 -1.83 -6.69 -15.69
C ASN A 338 -2.88 -5.56 -15.84
N LEU A 339 -3.98 -5.84 -16.54
CA LEU A 339 -5.13 -4.94 -16.69
C LEU A 339 -6.02 -5.00 -15.45
N THR A 340 -6.30 -3.88 -14.87
CA THR A 340 -7.08 -3.75 -13.63
C THR A 340 -8.07 -2.60 -13.74
N TRP A 341 -8.97 -2.44 -12.77
CA TRP A 341 -9.81 -1.25 -12.62
C TRP A 341 -9.02 0.07 -12.71
N TYR A 342 -7.78 0.06 -12.26
CA TYR A 342 -6.90 1.23 -12.36
C TYR A 342 -6.50 1.55 -13.82
N SER A 343 -6.52 0.56 -14.70
CA SER A 343 -6.24 0.74 -16.13
C SER A 343 -7.28 1.62 -16.85
N LEU A 344 -8.52 1.69 -16.33
CA LEU A 344 -9.54 2.64 -16.83
C LEU A 344 -9.11 4.09 -16.60
N ARG A 345 -8.51 4.38 -15.44
CA ARG A 345 -7.95 5.70 -15.18
C ARG A 345 -6.77 6.02 -16.11
N HIS A 346 -5.88 5.04 -16.34
CA HIS A 346 -4.78 5.18 -17.29
C HIS A 346 -5.31 5.48 -18.69
N PHE A 347 -6.30 4.72 -19.14
CA PHE A 347 -6.97 4.95 -20.41
C PHE A 347 -7.54 6.37 -20.52
N GLY A 348 -8.31 6.81 -19.52
CA GLY A 348 -8.89 8.16 -19.50
C GLY A 348 -7.85 9.30 -19.56
N ILE A 349 -6.71 9.13 -18.87
CA ILE A 349 -5.58 10.08 -18.93
C ILE A 349 -4.95 10.06 -20.33
N THR A 350 -4.65 8.87 -20.87
CA THR A 350 -4.03 8.71 -22.21
C THR A 350 -4.90 9.33 -23.31
N CYS A 351 -6.22 9.08 -23.27
CA CYS A 351 -7.13 9.66 -24.27
C CYS A 351 -7.12 11.18 -24.24
N ARG A 352 -7.09 11.80 -23.05
CA ARG A 352 -7.07 13.28 -22.93
C ARG A 352 -5.73 13.87 -23.37
N LEU A 353 -4.62 13.21 -23.06
CA LEU A 353 -3.31 13.63 -23.57
C LEU A 353 -3.26 13.57 -25.10
N LYS A 354 -3.76 12.47 -25.70
CA LYS A 354 -3.85 12.32 -27.15
C LYS A 354 -4.79 13.35 -27.80
N ALA A 355 -5.83 13.78 -27.08
CA ALA A 355 -6.70 14.86 -27.51
C ALA A 355 -6.11 16.28 -27.29
N GLY A 356 -4.83 16.39 -26.87
CA GLY A 356 -4.15 17.67 -26.72
C GLY A 356 -4.41 18.41 -25.41
N ALA A 357 -5.04 17.79 -24.43
CA ALA A 357 -5.26 18.41 -23.12
C ALA A 357 -3.92 18.61 -22.38
N SER A 358 -3.81 19.76 -21.69
CA SER A 358 -2.61 20.12 -20.93
C SER A 358 -2.29 19.09 -19.83
N ILE A 359 -1.03 18.67 -19.73
CA ILE A 359 -0.55 17.80 -18.66
C ILE A 359 -0.79 18.41 -17.28
N PHE A 360 -0.71 19.74 -17.15
CA PHE A 360 -1.01 20.45 -15.89
C PHE A 360 -2.47 20.33 -15.49
N ASP A 361 -3.40 20.48 -16.44
CA ASP A 361 -4.83 20.36 -16.17
C ASP A 361 -5.21 18.93 -15.84
N ILE A 362 -4.69 17.95 -16.58
CA ILE A 362 -4.87 16.54 -16.28
C ILE A 362 -4.31 16.21 -14.88
N SER A 363 -3.16 16.78 -14.50
CA SER A 363 -2.56 16.54 -13.19
C SER A 363 -3.46 17.00 -12.05
N LYS A 364 -4.09 18.17 -12.20
CA LYS A 364 -5.06 18.73 -11.23
C LYS A 364 -6.33 17.89 -11.15
N ILE A 365 -6.95 17.58 -12.29
CA ILE A 365 -8.19 16.78 -12.37
C ILE A 365 -7.94 15.38 -11.82
N ALA A 366 -6.91 14.70 -12.30
CA ALA A 366 -6.57 13.36 -11.85
C ALA A 366 -5.99 13.31 -10.41
N GLY A 367 -5.56 14.45 -9.85
CA GLY A 367 -4.96 14.53 -8.52
C GLY A 367 -3.65 13.74 -8.42
N THR A 368 -2.75 13.90 -9.41
CA THR A 368 -1.42 13.27 -9.45
C THR A 368 -0.39 14.29 -9.90
N GLY A 369 0.88 14.09 -9.54
CA GLY A 369 1.92 15.03 -9.97
C GLY A 369 2.20 14.93 -11.46
N VAL A 370 2.63 16.05 -12.08
CA VAL A 370 3.04 16.13 -13.49
C VAL A 370 4.10 15.09 -13.83
N MET A 371 5.16 14.97 -13.00
CA MET A 371 6.22 13.97 -13.15
C MET A 371 5.68 12.52 -13.25
N ASN A 372 4.63 12.18 -12.48
CA ASN A 372 4.02 10.85 -12.57
C ASN A 372 3.27 10.63 -13.89
N ILE A 373 2.74 11.70 -14.48
CA ILE A 373 2.08 11.62 -15.79
C ILE A 373 3.17 11.49 -16.87
N GLU A 374 4.18 12.32 -16.83
CA GLU A 374 5.31 12.30 -17.75
C GLU A 374 6.00 10.93 -17.79
N GLN A 375 6.41 10.38 -16.65
CA GLN A 375 7.06 9.07 -16.56
C GLN A 375 6.22 7.91 -17.10
N ARG A 376 4.90 8.00 -17.04
CA ARG A 376 3.99 6.89 -17.42
C ARG A 376 3.37 7.05 -18.80
N TYR A 377 3.21 8.27 -19.27
CA TYR A 377 2.48 8.59 -20.49
C TYR A 377 3.30 9.49 -21.45
N GLY A 378 4.48 9.95 -21.01
CA GLY A 378 5.34 10.86 -21.74
C GLY A 378 6.12 10.23 -22.89
N HIS A 379 5.65 9.11 -23.45
CA HIS A 379 6.15 8.65 -24.74
C HIS A 379 5.74 9.66 -25.79
N PHE A 380 6.62 10.62 -26.02
CA PHE A 380 6.48 11.68 -27.01
C PHE A 380 6.42 11.00 -28.39
N ASP A 381 5.21 10.86 -28.94
CA ASP A 381 5.00 10.40 -30.30
C ASP A 381 5.32 11.56 -31.26
N GLN A 382 5.93 11.27 -32.42
CA GLN A 382 6.19 12.27 -33.45
C GLN A 382 4.93 13.06 -33.86
N SER A 383 3.75 12.46 -33.75
CA SER A 383 2.48 13.13 -34.00
C SER A 383 2.20 14.28 -33.00
N MET A 384 2.58 14.10 -31.74
CA MET A 384 2.49 15.16 -30.71
C MET A 384 3.48 16.29 -30.99
N ALA A 385 4.71 15.97 -31.39
CA ALA A 385 5.71 16.98 -31.77
C ALA A 385 5.20 17.85 -32.92
N ARG A 386 4.62 17.24 -33.96
CA ARG A 386 3.97 17.97 -35.07
C ARG A 386 2.83 18.83 -34.63
N SER A 387 1.93 18.31 -33.77
CA SER A 387 0.79 19.05 -33.21
C SER A 387 1.24 20.28 -32.42
N VAL A 388 2.33 20.16 -31.64
CA VAL A 388 2.91 21.32 -30.91
C VAL A 388 3.51 22.34 -31.88
N ALA A 389 4.23 21.87 -32.87
CA ALA A 389 4.87 22.75 -33.87
C ALA A 389 3.86 23.52 -34.74
N LEU A 390 2.67 22.95 -34.95
CA LEU A 390 1.61 23.58 -35.76
C LEU A 390 0.69 24.51 -34.92
N LYS A 391 0.88 24.62 -33.59
CA LYS A 391 0.13 25.56 -32.78
C LYS A 391 0.60 26.99 -33.04
N ASN A 392 -0.24 27.76 -33.72
CA ASN A 392 0.00 29.19 -33.92
C ASN A 392 -0.35 29.98 -32.67
N PHE A 393 0.46 31.00 -32.40
CA PHE A 393 0.19 32.00 -31.35
C PHE A 393 0.64 33.38 -31.88
N SER A 394 -0.05 34.42 -31.44
CA SER A 394 0.36 35.80 -31.69
C SER A 394 0.55 36.53 -30.37
N PHE A 395 1.42 37.51 -30.35
CA PHE A 395 1.59 38.42 -29.23
C PHE A 395 0.82 39.69 -29.51
N SER A 396 -0.05 40.08 -28.56
CA SER A 396 -0.61 41.43 -28.57
C SER A 396 0.43 42.43 -28.10
N ARG A 397 0.19 43.73 -28.33
CA ARG A 397 1.06 44.81 -27.81
C ARG A 397 1.23 44.79 -26.28
N ASP A 398 0.30 44.16 -25.58
CA ASP A 398 0.33 44.00 -24.11
C ASP A 398 1.08 42.75 -23.66
N GLY A 399 1.79 42.04 -24.55
CA GLY A 399 2.58 40.87 -24.25
C GLY A 399 1.77 39.59 -24.00
N ILE A 400 0.48 39.59 -24.21
CA ILE A 400 -0.40 38.43 -24.03
C ILE A 400 -0.39 37.57 -25.29
N SER A 401 -0.01 36.29 -25.18
CA SER A 401 -0.14 35.33 -26.28
C SER A 401 -1.58 34.85 -26.42
N SER A 402 -2.15 34.94 -27.59
CA SER A 402 -3.47 34.42 -27.94
C SER A 402 -3.33 33.35 -29.05
N ARG A 403 -4.25 32.40 -29.05
CA ARG A 403 -4.40 31.46 -30.16
C ARG A 403 -4.96 32.23 -31.35
N VAL A 404 -4.27 32.19 -32.50
CA VAL A 404 -4.85 32.71 -33.74
C VAL A 404 -5.89 31.70 -34.20
N GLU A 405 -7.18 32.04 -34.07
CA GLU A 405 -8.22 31.32 -34.77
C GLU A 405 -8.15 31.79 -36.23
N HIS A 406 -7.92 30.87 -37.16
CA HIS A 406 -8.10 31.16 -38.57
C HIS A 406 -9.61 31.41 -38.78
N GLY A 407 -10.03 32.64 -38.88
CA GLY A 407 -11.28 32.96 -39.52
C GLY A 407 -11.20 32.53 -40.98
N ASP A 408 -12.26 31.86 -41.44
CA ASP A 408 -12.48 31.45 -42.81
C ASP A 408 -12.37 32.62 -43.77
#